data_6c28c48b0f63e0572b6c78f9071117a1
#
_entry.id   6c28c48b0f63e0572b6c78f9071117a1
#
_cell.length_a   1.000
_cell.length_b   1.000
_cell.length_c   1.000
_cell.angle_alpha   90.00
_cell.angle_beta   90.00
_cell.angle_gamma   90.00
#
_symmetry.space_group_name_H-M   'P 1'
#
loop_
_entity.id
_entity.type
_entity.pdbx_description
1 polymer ?
#
loop_
_entity_poly.entity_id
_entity_poly.type
_entity_poly.pdbx_seq_one_letter_code
_entity_poly.pdbx_strand_id
1 'polypeptide(L)'
;AESNLTIAYHSGISLQVESSIVTRGGQWNFTGRLYDADSDGLPGLVNREIIIYLDGEEIGRTTTMANGFYEFDHVLGYSIERGQHDILVEFSGETYYLPISYNMSVYVRSDIEIEILWISETIIRSDVEHPIKIEGRILEIGGGGNVIEDMTVTLHWLSDGPENANVQWDEATGHFRIQSNAHYPMPAGPIDLIVKVESDSTRYLNGGSEDLSVSIMIPVNFKFTPEKIKLEKDTRIIRGTVNVTAVDSLEPVSNISMSASLINSSSGQTH
;
A
#
# COMPACT_ATOMS: atom_id res chain seq x y z
N ALA A 1 -15.37 43.54 57.86
CA ALA A 1 -14.90 42.81 56.69
C ALA A 1 -16.01 41.87 56.27
N GLU A 2 -16.65 42.12 55.15
CA GLU A 2 -17.58 41.13 54.54
C GLU A 2 -16.76 40.01 53.92
N SER A 3 -16.94 38.81 54.41
CA SER A 3 -16.35 37.63 53.81
C SER A 3 -17.34 37.10 52.75
N ASN A 4 -17.01 37.29 51.47
CA ASN A 4 -17.79 36.69 50.37
C ASN A 4 -17.48 35.19 50.32
N LEU A 5 -18.45 34.34 50.55
CA LEU A 5 -18.37 32.92 50.29
C LEU A 5 -18.67 32.69 48.81
N THR A 6 -17.70 32.15 48.08
CA THR A 6 -17.89 31.70 46.69
C THR A 6 -18.15 30.21 46.69
N ILE A 7 -19.27 29.79 46.10
CA ILE A 7 -19.58 28.36 45.87
C ILE A 7 -19.12 28.02 44.46
N ALA A 8 -18.29 27.01 44.33
CA ALA A 8 -17.86 26.47 43.04
C ALA A 8 -18.46 25.07 42.84
N TYR A 9 -18.86 24.79 41.60
CA TYR A 9 -19.45 23.51 41.18
C TYR A 9 -18.37 22.68 40.46
N HIS A 10 -18.48 21.35 40.52
CA HIS A 10 -17.62 20.45 39.75
C HIS A 10 -18.08 20.39 38.29
N SER A 11 -17.14 20.46 37.44
CA SER A 11 -17.35 20.19 36.00
C SER A 11 -17.06 18.74 35.69
N GLY A 12 -17.73 18.19 34.65
CA GLY A 12 -17.40 16.91 34.05
C GLY A 12 -17.08 17.14 32.57
N ILE A 13 -16.07 16.45 32.05
CA ILE A 13 -15.68 16.52 30.65
C ILE A 13 -15.52 15.11 30.08
N SER A 14 -15.95 14.90 28.84
CA SER A 14 -15.72 13.68 28.08
C SER A 14 -15.02 13.98 26.77
N LEU A 15 -14.29 13.01 26.25
CA LEU A 15 -13.64 13.06 24.93
C LEU A 15 -13.96 11.77 24.19
N GLN A 16 -14.30 11.89 22.93
CA GLN A 16 -14.42 10.81 21.96
C GLN A 16 -13.64 11.19 20.71
N VAL A 17 -12.94 10.23 20.16
CA VAL A 17 -12.26 10.33 18.85
C VAL A 17 -12.90 9.36 17.89
N GLU A 18 -12.98 9.71 16.61
CA GLU A 18 -13.54 8.83 15.59
C GLU A 18 -12.72 7.52 15.49
N SER A 19 -11.40 7.62 15.64
CA SER A 19 -10.49 6.48 15.70
C SER A 19 -9.37 6.75 16.68
N SER A 20 -9.02 5.75 17.49
CA SER A 20 -7.81 5.78 18.32
C SER A 20 -6.52 5.55 17.52
N ILE A 21 -6.62 5.25 16.22
CA ILE A 21 -5.51 5.12 15.27
C ILE A 21 -5.71 6.15 14.19
N VAL A 22 -4.72 6.99 13.98
CA VAL A 22 -4.74 8.06 12.98
C VAL A 22 -3.45 8.03 12.17
N THR A 23 -3.54 8.44 10.90
CA THR A 23 -2.39 8.50 9.99
C THR A 23 -1.88 9.92 9.88
N ARG A 24 -0.56 10.12 9.80
CA ARG A 24 0.07 11.42 9.50
C ARG A 24 -0.51 12.00 8.21
N GLY A 25 -0.73 13.31 8.18
CA GLY A 25 -1.38 14.01 7.08
C GLY A 25 -2.90 13.83 7.02
N GLY A 26 -3.46 12.93 7.83
CA GLY A 26 -4.89 12.68 7.93
C GLY A 26 -5.63 13.71 8.77
N GLN A 27 -6.92 13.87 8.49
CA GLN A 27 -7.83 14.66 9.33
C GLN A 27 -8.25 13.83 10.54
N TRP A 28 -8.35 14.49 11.68
CA TRP A 28 -8.72 13.89 12.94
C TRP A 28 -9.81 14.71 13.63
N ASN A 29 -10.93 14.05 13.92
CA ASN A 29 -12.07 14.68 14.55
C ASN A 29 -12.16 14.29 16.04
N PHE A 30 -12.34 15.29 16.88
CA PHE A 30 -12.56 15.17 18.32
C PHE A 30 -13.93 15.68 18.67
N THR A 31 -14.68 14.93 19.46
CA THR A 31 -15.96 15.34 19.97
C THR A 31 -16.02 15.08 21.48
N GLY A 32 -16.84 15.83 22.16
CA GLY A 32 -17.02 15.62 23.57
C GLY A 32 -18.11 16.49 24.18
N ARG A 33 -18.19 16.45 25.50
CA ARG A 33 -19.18 17.20 26.24
C ARG A 33 -18.62 17.70 27.56
N LEU A 34 -18.87 18.98 27.86
CA LEU A 34 -18.65 19.61 29.17
C LEU A 34 -19.99 19.80 29.85
N TYR A 35 -20.09 19.43 31.12
CA TYR A 35 -21.33 19.46 31.88
C TYR A 35 -21.10 19.80 33.35
N ASP A 36 -22.16 20.26 34.03
CA ASP A 36 -22.20 20.43 35.49
C ASP A 36 -22.37 19.04 36.14
N ALA A 37 -21.38 18.62 36.90
CA ALA A 37 -21.36 17.29 37.51
C ALA A 37 -22.12 17.22 38.84
N ASP A 38 -22.41 18.38 39.43
CA ASP A 38 -23.14 18.47 40.72
C ASP A 38 -24.67 18.58 40.57
N SER A 39 -25.13 18.86 39.33
CA SER A 39 -26.56 19.05 39.06
C SER A 39 -27.22 17.77 38.52
N ASP A 40 -28.46 17.53 38.95
CA ASP A 40 -29.30 16.45 38.43
C ASP A 40 -29.51 16.60 36.90
N GLY A 41 -29.37 15.50 36.18
CA GLY A 41 -29.50 15.47 34.74
C GLY A 41 -28.27 15.98 33.98
N LEU A 42 -27.19 16.32 34.65
CA LEU A 42 -25.90 16.72 34.11
C LEU A 42 -26.03 17.77 32.96
N PRO A 43 -26.56 18.97 33.25
CA PRO A 43 -26.78 20.00 32.23
C PRO A 43 -25.47 20.40 31.58
N GLY A 44 -25.48 20.57 30.25
CA GLY A 44 -24.31 20.98 29.49
C GLY A 44 -23.92 22.43 29.74
N LEU A 45 -22.63 22.69 29.88
CA LEU A 45 -22.06 24.04 30.01
C LEU A 45 -21.81 24.60 28.63
N VAL A 46 -22.55 25.65 28.25
CA VAL A 46 -22.58 26.25 26.91
C VAL A 46 -21.65 27.46 26.85
N ASN A 47 -21.05 27.71 25.69
CA ASN A 47 -20.12 28.82 25.44
C ASN A 47 -18.90 28.82 26.36
N ARG A 48 -18.33 27.63 26.59
CA ARG A 48 -17.11 27.44 27.37
C ARG A 48 -15.95 27.06 26.46
N GLU A 49 -14.79 27.64 26.68
CA GLU A 49 -13.57 27.30 25.95
C GLU A 49 -13.05 25.94 26.40
N ILE A 50 -12.70 25.09 25.44
CA ILE A 50 -12.00 23.83 25.63
C ILE A 50 -10.67 23.93 24.90
N ILE A 51 -9.59 23.59 25.58
CA ILE A 51 -8.24 23.58 25.03
C ILE A 51 -7.85 22.12 24.78
N ILE A 52 -7.26 21.85 23.63
CA ILE A 52 -6.83 20.52 23.19
C ILE A 52 -5.32 20.51 23.09
N TYR A 53 -4.69 19.50 23.70
CA TYR A 53 -3.25 19.30 23.69
C TYR A 53 -2.92 17.92 23.10
N LEU A 54 -1.80 17.83 22.39
CA LEU A 54 -1.15 16.61 21.95
C LEU A 54 0.24 16.57 22.59
N ASP A 55 0.53 15.56 23.41
CA ASP A 55 1.78 15.41 24.17
C ASP A 55 2.17 16.66 24.99
N GLY A 56 1.17 17.37 25.49
CA GLY A 56 1.33 18.59 26.28
C GLY A 56 1.51 19.87 25.47
N GLU A 57 1.55 19.79 24.13
CA GLU A 57 1.52 20.96 23.26
C GLU A 57 0.10 21.29 22.82
N GLU A 58 -0.30 22.56 22.92
CA GLU A 58 -1.61 23.02 22.49
C GLU A 58 -1.73 22.91 20.97
N ILE A 59 -2.69 22.08 20.51
CA ILE A 59 -3.01 21.93 19.08
C ILE A 59 -4.23 22.74 18.64
N GLY A 60 -5.00 23.28 19.60
CA GLY A 60 -6.07 24.20 19.30
C GLY A 60 -7.09 24.36 20.41
N ARG A 61 -8.14 25.12 20.09
CA ARG A 61 -9.23 25.47 20.99
C ARG A 61 -10.56 25.39 20.27
N THR A 62 -11.59 25.06 21.02
CA THR A 62 -12.98 25.11 20.56
C THR A 62 -13.89 25.64 21.66
N THR A 63 -15.15 25.87 21.33
CA THR A 63 -16.14 26.37 22.29
C THR A 63 -17.32 25.42 22.35
N THR A 64 -17.82 25.13 23.55
CA THR A 64 -18.99 24.27 23.73
C THR A 64 -20.25 24.92 23.17
N MET A 65 -21.01 24.12 22.44
CA MET A 65 -22.30 24.45 21.84
C MET A 65 -23.48 24.02 22.74
N ALA A 66 -24.66 23.94 22.15
CA ALA A 66 -25.86 23.49 22.85
C ALA A 66 -25.64 22.17 23.61
N ASN A 67 -26.19 22.05 24.81
CA ASN A 67 -26.01 20.90 25.69
C ASN A 67 -24.56 20.60 26.12
N GLY A 68 -23.66 21.58 25.97
CA GLY A 68 -22.25 21.46 26.33
C GLY A 68 -21.42 20.61 25.37
N PHE A 69 -21.91 20.24 24.20
CA PHE A 69 -21.14 19.53 23.17
C PHE A 69 -20.06 20.43 22.58
N TYR A 70 -18.92 19.84 22.25
CA TYR A 70 -17.86 20.49 21.50
C TYR A 70 -17.33 19.55 20.42
N GLU A 71 -16.79 20.15 19.38
CA GLU A 71 -16.17 19.49 18.24
C GLU A 71 -14.91 20.26 17.85
N PHE A 72 -13.89 19.53 17.44
CA PHE A 72 -12.61 20.10 16.98
C PHE A 72 -12.00 19.19 15.93
N ASP A 73 -11.67 19.78 14.78
CA ASP A 73 -10.98 19.12 13.68
C ASP A 73 -9.51 19.52 13.67
N HIS A 74 -8.63 18.54 13.50
CA HIS A 74 -7.20 18.76 13.40
C HIS A 74 -6.60 17.95 12.25
N VAL A 75 -5.68 18.53 11.51
CA VAL A 75 -4.88 17.83 10.50
C VAL A 75 -3.54 17.48 11.13
N LEU A 76 -3.27 16.19 11.24
CA LEU A 76 -2.06 15.69 11.88
C LEU A 76 -0.85 15.95 10.97
N GLY A 77 0.10 16.76 11.43
CA GLY A 77 1.31 17.09 10.67
C GLY A 77 2.23 15.89 10.47
N TYR A 78 3.05 15.93 9.42
CA TYR A 78 4.06 14.89 9.18
C TYR A 78 5.26 14.96 10.15
N SER A 79 5.42 16.04 10.90
CA SER A 79 6.46 16.20 11.91
C SER A 79 6.22 15.41 13.21
N ILE A 80 4.99 14.92 13.40
CA ILE A 80 4.64 14.10 14.55
C ILE A 80 5.27 12.72 14.40
N GLU A 81 5.88 12.20 15.43
CA GLU A 81 6.48 10.86 15.43
C GLU A 81 5.40 9.78 15.31
N ARG A 82 5.75 8.61 14.81
CA ARG A 82 4.89 7.42 14.84
C ARG A 82 4.88 6.85 16.25
N GLY A 83 3.76 6.30 16.67
CA GLY A 83 3.68 5.63 17.95
C GLY A 83 2.50 6.07 18.79
N GLN A 84 2.62 5.85 20.07
CA GLN A 84 1.62 6.25 21.05
C GLN A 84 1.81 7.71 21.43
N HIS A 85 0.71 8.45 21.48
CA HIS A 85 0.63 9.85 21.87
C HIS A 85 -0.52 10.04 22.85
N ASP A 86 -0.46 11.10 23.66
CA ASP A 86 -1.48 11.44 24.63
C ASP A 86 -2.24 12.69 24.18
N ILE A 87 -3.56 12.57 24.11
CA ILE A 87 -4.48 13.69 23.91
C ILE A 87 -5.06 14.10 25.25
N LEU A 88 -4.94 15.38 25.57
CA LEU A 88 -5.56 16.00 26.73
C LEU A 88 -6.57 17.05 26.25
N VAL A 89 -7.76 17.03 26.78
CA VAL A 89 -8.74 18.13 26.68
C VAL A 89 -8.91 18.76 28.05
N GLU A 90 -8.94 20.09 28.08
CA GLU A 90 -8.99 20.86 29.30
C GLU A 90 -10.05 21.94 29.24
N PHE A 91 -10.79 22.06 30.33
CA PHE A 91 -11.57 23.25 30.69
C PHE A 91 -10.87 23.90 31.87
N SER A 92 -10.35 25.11 31.70
CA SER A 92 -9.54 25.81 32.71
C SER A 92 -10.35 26.31 33.93
N GLY A 93 -11.68 26.09 33.92
CA GLY A 93 -12.56 26.57 34.94
C GLY A 93 -12.98 28.03 34.76
N GLU A 94 -13.90 28.47 35.59
CA GLU A 94 -14.34 29.88 35.67
C GLU A 94 -14.90 30.17 37.05
N THR A 95 -15.47 31.37 37.28
CA THR A 95 -15.90 31.88 38.61
C THR A 95 -16.70 30.87 39.44
N TYR A 96 -17.57 30.06 38.80
CA TYR A 96 -18.46 29.12 39.47
C TYR A 96 -18.20 27.64 39.13
N TYR A 97 -17.26 27.34 38.23
CA TYR A 97 -16.95 25.98 37.81
C TYR A 97 -15.47 25.68 37.95
N LEU A 98 -15.17 24.59 38.63
CA LEU A 98 -13.79 24.13 38.79
C LEU A 98 -13.20 23.62 37.48
N PRO A 99 -11.87 23.76 37.29
CA PRO A 99 -11.20 23.22 36.14
C PRO A 99 -11.30 21.70 36.12
N ILE A 100 -11.31 21.13 34.91
CA ILE A 100 -11.33 19.70 34.65
C ILE A 100 -10.55 19.37 33.39
N SER A 101 -9.92 18.22 33.39
CA SER A 101 -9.26 17.68 32.17
C SER A 101 -9.56 16.20 32.00
N TYR A 102 -9.46 15.73 30.78
CA TYR A 102 -9.55 14.33 30.42
C TYR A 102 -8.44 13.96 29.45
N ASN A 103 -7.76 12.84 29.72
CA ASN A 103 -6.66 12.33 28.92
C ASN A 103 -6.98 10.98 28.31
N MET A 104 -6.53 10.72 27.08
CA MET A 104 -6.58 9.40 26.45
C MET A 104 -5.36 9.20 25.55
N SER A 105 -4.94 7.94 25.38
CA SER A 105 -3.88 7.59 24.47
C SER A 105 -4.44 7.25 23.08
N VAL A 106 -3.68 7.63 22.05
CA VAL A 106 -3.95 7.40 20.64
C VAL A 106 -2.70 6.89 19.96
N TYR A 107 -2.84 6.36 18.73
CA TYR A 107 -1.71 5.80 17.99
C TYR A 107 -1.61 6.49 16.63
N VAL A 108 -0.43 7.05 16.37
CA VAL A 108 -0.10 7.70 15.10
C VAL A 108 0.65 6.72 14.20
N ARG A 109 0.16 6.54 12.96
CA ARG A 109 0.77 5.72 11.92
C ARG A 109 1.26 6.58 10.76
N SER A 110 2.13 6.00 9.94
CA SER A 110 2.50 6.55 8.63
C SER A 110 2.06 5.63 7.52
N ASP A 111 1.64 6.23 6.42
CA ASP A 111 1.49 5.54 5.14
C ASP A 111 2.87 5.35 4.51
N ILE A 112 2.94 4.40 3.59
CA ILE A 112 4.12 4.09 2.80
C ILE A 112 3.83 4.26 1.32
N GLU A 113 4.88 4.51 0.55
CA GLU A 113 4.92 4.49 -0.90
C GLU A 113 5.88 3.39 -1.35
N ILE A 114 5.47 2.61 -2.32
CA ILE A 114 6.30 1.56 -2.94
C ILE A 114 6.84 2.14 -4.24
N GLU A 115 8.15 2.30 -4.34
CA GLU A 115 8.82 2.77 -5.55
C GLU A 115 9.51 1.60 -6.24
N ILE A 116 9.07 1.28 -7.45
CA ILE A 116 9.70 0.25 -8.28
C ILE A 116 10.84 0.89 -9.09
N LEU A 117 12.05 0.43 -8.85
CA LEU A 117 13.27 0.96 -9.45
C LEU A 117 13.62 0.22 -10.75
N TRP A 118 13.34 -1.07 -10.80
CA TRP A 118 13.66 -1.89 -11.94
C TRP A 118 12.79 -3.16 -11.99
N ILE A 119 12.52 -3.63 -13.21
CA ILE A 119 11.84 -4.88 -13.52
C ILE A 119 12.51 -5.58 -14.69
N SER A 120 12.52 -6.92 -14.72
CA SER A 120 13.15 -7.68 -15.79
C SER A 120 12.46 -7.43 -17.15
N GLU A 121 13.28 -7.15 -18.19
CA GLU A 121 12.79 -6.87 -19.54
C GLU A 121 12.32 -8.14 -20.27
N THR A 122 12.96 -9.27 -19.98
CA THR A 122 12.67 -10.56 -20.61
C THR A 122 12.26 -11.56 -19.57
N ILE A 123 11.02 -12.04 -19.66
CA ILE A 123 10.45 -13.07 -18.79
C ILE A 123 9.98 -14.21 -19.67
N ILE A 124 10.47 -15.42 -19.38
CA ILE A 124 10.10 -16.63 -20.12
C ILE A 124 9.42 -17.61 -19.18
N ARG A 125 8.21 -18.04 -19.54
CA ARG A 125 7.43 -18.99 -18.74
C ARG A 125 8.18 -20.30 -18.60
N SER A 126 8.26 -20.80 -17.34
CA SER A 126 8.93 -22.04 -16.97
C SER A 126 10.45 -22.07 -17.25
N ASP A 127 11.07 -20.89 -17.42
CA ASP A 127 12.52 -20.76 -17.58
C ASP A 127 13.12 -20.11 -16.32
N VAL A 128 14.00 -20.84 -15.66
CA VAL A 128 14.67 -20.39 -14.43
C VAL A 128 15.77 -19.34 -14.68
N GLU A 129 16.23 -19.21 -15.90
CA GLU A 129 17.26 -18.21 -16.28
C GLU A 129 16.62 -16.83 -16.57
N HIS A 130 15.32 -16.81 -16.93
CA HIS A 130 14.56 -15.61 -17.26
C HIS A 130 13.34 -15.44 -16.34
N PRO A 131 13.53 -15.38 -15.01
CA PRO A 131 12.45 -15.20 -14.06
C PRO A 131 11.91 -13.75 -14.06
N ILE A 132 10.79 -13.56 -13.38
CA ILE A 132 10.33 -12.25 -12.96
C ILE A 132 11.28 -11.76 -11.88
N LYS A 133 11.95 -10.64 -12.12
CA LYS A 133 12.77 -9.94 -11.12
C LYS A 133 12.29 -8.50 -10.99
N ILE A 134 12.09 -8.07 -9.75
CA ILE A 134 11.65 -6.73 -9.41
C ILE A 134 12.61 -6.20 -8.34
N GLU A 135 13.08 -4.98 -8.51
CA GLU A 135 13.80 -4.25 -7.47
C GLU A 135 13.04 -2.97 -7.14
N GLY A 136 12.88 -2.69 -5.86
CA GLY A 136 12.16 -1.53 -5.39
C GLY A 136 12.60 -1.12 -3.99
N ARG A 137 12.01 -0.04 -3.50
CA ARG A 137 12.16 0.42 -2.13
C ARG A 137 10.83 0.89 -1.56
N ILE A 138 10.76 0.93 -0.25
CA ILE A 138 9.60 1.41 0.47
C ILE A 138 9.98 2.74 1.13
N LEU A 139 9.21 3.77 0.89
CA LEU A 139 9.41 5.10 1.43
C LEU A 139 8.31 5.43 2.44
N GLU A 140 8.66 6.13 3.51
CA GLU A 140 7.70 6.69 4.44
C GLU A 140 7.12 7.98 3.88
N ILE A 141 5.79 8.06 3.74
CA ILE A 141 5.11 9.27 3.27
C ILE A 141 5.26 10.37 4.32
N GLY A 142 5.78 11.51 3.88
CA GLY A 142 6.08 12.64 4.75
C GLY A 142 7.33 12.49 5.63
N GLY A 143 8.05 11.36 5.51
CA GLY A 143 9.29 11.09 6.23
C GLY A 143 10.56 11.66 5.57
N GLY A 144 10.43 12.58 4.62
CA GLY A 144 11.59 13.18 3.95
C GLY A 144 12.36 12.24 3.03
N GLY A 145 11.73 11.16 2.55
CA GLY A 145 12.36 10.15 1.70
C GLY A 145 13.08 9.04 2.48
N ASN A 146 12.76 8.88 3.76
CA ASN A 146 13.30 7.78 4.57
C ASN A 146 12.88 6.43 3.97
N VAL A 147 13.88 5.59 3.72
CA VAL A 147 13.68 4.20 3.27
C VAL A 147 13.30 3.34 4.47
N ILE A 148 12.29 2.51 4.31
CA ILE A 148 11.82 1.55 5.31
C ILE A 148 12.28 0.16 4.88
N GLU A 149 13.04 -0.50 5.72
CA GLU A 149 13.57 -1.85 5.50
C GLU A 149 12.72 -2.91 6.21
N ASP A 150 12.94 -4.17 5.86
CA ASP A 150 12.42 -5.36 6.56
C ASP A 150 10.89 -5.41 6.74
N MET A 151 10.13 -4.85 5.82
CA MET A 151 8.69 -5.08 5.74
C MET A 151 8.40 -6.39 5.00
N THR A 152 7.27 -7.00 5.32
CA THR A 152 6.79 -8.18 4.58
C THR A 152 6.31 -7.74 3.20
N VAL A 153 7.06 -8.15 2.18
CA VAL A 153 6.74 -7.87 0.77
C VAL A 153 6.31 -9.17 0.09
N THR A 154 5.24 -9.12 -0.66
CA THR A 154 4.70 -10.26 -1.43
C THR A 154 4.41 -9.85 -2.87
N LEU A 155 4.52 -10.81 -3.79
CA LEU A 155 4.14 -10.65 -5.19
C LEU A 155 2.84 -11.43 -5.43
N HIS A 156 1.91 -10.83 -6.13
CA HIS A 156 0.64 -11.45 -6.50
C HIS A 156 0.45 -11.39 -8.01
N TRP A 157 -0.10 -12.47 -8.57
CA TRP A 157 -0.58 -12.53 -9.94
C TRP A 157 -2.10 -12.75 -9.91
N LEU A 158 -2.87 -11.86 -10.55
CA LEU A 158 -4.33 -11.81 -10.43
C LEU A 158 -4.78 -11.65 -8.96
N SER A 159 -6.00 -12.04 -8.64
CA SER A 159 -6.57 -11.98 -7.28
C SER A 159 -6.30 -13.23 -6.44
N ASP A 160 -5.46 -14.15 -6.89
CA ASP A 160 -5.41 -15.53 -6.37
C ASP A 160 -4.42 -15.78 -5.21
N GLY A 161 -3.90 -14.72 -4.59
CA GLY A 161 -3.01 -14.84 -3.44
C GLY A 161 -1.52 -14.65 -3.79
N PRO A 162 -0.63 -14.79 -2.80
CA PRO A 162 0.78 -14.52 -3.00
C PRO A 162 1.44 -15.60 -3.86
N GLU A 163 2.26 -15.17 -4.81
CA GLU A 163 3.15 -16.04 -5.57
C GLU A 163 4.25 -16.60 -4.67
N ASN A 164 4.75 -17.78 -5.03
CA ASN A 164 5.94 -18.35 -4.38
C ASN A 164 7.19 -17.59 -4.85
N ALA A 165 7.37 -16.39 -4.34
CA ALA A 165 8.46 -15.50 -4.68
C ALA A 165 9.54 -15.49 -3.59
N ASN A 166 10.81 -15.43 -4.00
CA ASN A 166 11.90 -15.17 -3.09
C ASN A 166 12.09 -13.67 -2.95
N VAL A 167 11.93 -13.15 -1.73
CA VAL A 167 12.14 -11.73 -1.41
C VAL A 167 13.41 -11.61 -0.56
N GLN A 168 14.29 -10.71 -0.97
CA GLN A 168 15.54 -10.40 -0.28
C GLN A 168 15.67 -8.89 -0.09
N TRP A 169 16.26 -8.49 1.03
CA TRP A 169 16.60 -7.11 1.33
C TRP A 169 18.10 -6.89 1.15
N ASP A 170 18.45 -5.76 0.56
CA ASP A 170 19.82 -5.28 0.46
C ASP A 170 20.05 -4.25 1.58
N GLU A 171 20.73 -4.68 2.66
CA GLU A 171 21.00 -3.86 3.84
C GLU A 171 21.80 -2.58 3.54
N ALA A 172 22.56 -2.56 2.44
CA ALA A 172 23.36 -1.39 2.08
C ALA A 172 22.54 -0.26 1.43
N THR A 173 21.44 -0.63 0.75
CA THR A 173 20.62 0.31 -0.02
C THR A 173 19.20 0.44 0.52
N GLY A 174 18.76 -0.49 1.37
CA GLY A 174 17.37 -0.60 1.82
C GLY A 174 16.40 -1.03 0.73
N HIS A 175 16.91 -1.62 -0.36
CA HIS A 175 16.08 -2.10 -1.46
C HIS A 175 15.61 -3.52 -1.21
N PHE A 176 14.37 -3.80 -1.57
CA PHE A 176 13.90 -5.18 -1.70
C PHE A 176 14.13 -5.69 -3.13
N ARG A 177 14.39 -6.99 -3.24
CA ARG A 177 14.47 -7.72 -4.51
C ARG A 177 13.54 -8.89 -4.46
N ILE A 178 12.64 -8.97 -5.43
CA ILE A 178 11.71 -10.08 -5.63
C ILE A 178 12.18 -10.91 -6.80
N GLN A 179 12.20 -12.23 -6.65
CA GLN A 179 12.42 -13.15 -7.75
C GLN A 179 11.35 -14.25 -7.71
N SER A 180 10.63 -14.42 -8.83
CA SER A 180 9.65 -15.48 -9.02
C SER A 180 9.73 -16.02 -10.44
N ASN A 181 9.46 -17.30 -10.62
CA ASN A 181 9.41 -17.90 -11.96
C ASN A 181 8.00 -17.76 -12.53
N ALA A 182 7.91 -17.21 -13.75
CA ALA A 182 6.67 -17.29 -14.51
C ALA A 182 6.35 -18.76 -14.81
N HIS A 183 5.14 -19.19 -14.49
CA HIS A 183 4.74 -20.60 -14.54
C HIS A 183 3.41 -20.80 -15.27
N TYR A 184 3.10 -22.05 -15.63
CA TYR A 184 1.77 -22.39 -16.11
C TYR A 184 0.76 -22.34 -14.94
N PRO A 185 -0.46 -21.73 -15.08
CA PRO A 185 -1.07 -21.31 -16.35
C PRO A 185 -0.91 -19.83 -16.73
N MET A 186 0.10 -19.09 -16.26
CA MET A 186 0.30 -17.70 -16.68
C MET A 186 0.26 -17.57 -18.21
N PRO A 187 -0.56 -16.67 -18.79
CA PRO A 187 -0.67 -16.52 -20.25
C PRO A 187 0.58 -15.88 -20.86
N ALA A 188 0.74 -16.02 -22.18
CA ALA A 188 1.69 -15.22 -22.93
C ALA A 188 1.18 -13.78 -23.12
N GLY A 189 2.10 -12.83 -23.18
CA GLY A 189 1.78 -11.42 -23.37
C GLY A 189 1.76 -10.63 -22.06
N PRO A 190 1.10 -9.47 -22.07
CA PRO A 190 1.02 -8.63 -20.87
C PRO A 190 0.17 -9.28 -19.78
N ILE A 191 0.67 -9.26 -18.57
CA ILE A 191 -0.04 -9.66 -17.36
C ILE A 191 0.17 -8.59 -16.28
N ASP A 192 -0.80 -8.47 -15.39
CA ASP A 192 -0.73 -7.57 -14.26
C ASP A 192 -0.24 -8.33 -13.03
N LEU A 193 0.72 -7.73 -12.33
CA LEU A 193 1.28 -8.19 -11.08
C LEU A 193 1.03 -7.11 -10.02
N ILE A 194 0.92 -7.53 -8.78
CA ILE A 194 0.78 -6.62 -7.64
C ILE A 194 1.90 -6.92 -6.65
N VAL A 195 2.73 -5.91 -6.39
CA VAL A 195 3.65 -5.92 -5.25
C VAL A 195 2.88 -5.39 -4.05
N LYS A 196 2.74 -6.20 -3.02
CA LYS A 196 2.02 -5.85 -1.81
C LYS A 196 2.95 -5.84 -0.61
N VAL A 197 2.82 -4.82 0.22
CA VAL A 197 3.54 -4.65 1.48
C VAL A 197 2.54 -4.72 2.62
N GLU A 198 2.78 -5.60 3.58
CA GLU A 198 1.91 -5.73 4.75
C GLU A 198 2.15 -4.59 5.76
N SER A 199 1.12 -4.25 6.52
CA SER A 199 1.25 -3.28 7.61
C SER A 199 2.13 -3.83 8.73
N ASP A 200 2.93 -2.96 9.34
CA ASP A 200 3.72 -3.29 10.53
C ASP A 200 3.19 -2.52 11.74
N SER A 201 2.47 -3.23 12.59
CA SER A 201 1.88 -2.64 13.79
C SER A 201 2.91 -2.29 14.87
N THR A 202 4.08 -2.93 14.87
CA THR A 202 5.13 -2.69 15.86
C THR A 202 5.90 -1.41 15.55
N ARG A 203 5.99 -1.05 14.28
CA ARG A 203 6.61 0.18 13.78
C ARG A 203 5.60 1.26 13.44
N TYR A 204 4.30 1.01 13.65
CA TYR A 204 3.20 1.92 13.31
C TYR A 204 3.21 2.36 11.84
N LEU A 205 3.41 1.39 10.94
CA LEU A 205 3.39 1.58 9.49
C LEU A 205 2.15 0.92 8.89
N ASN A 206 1.49 1.62 7.99
CA ASN A 206 0.44 1.05 7.16
C ASN A 206 1.06 0.25 6.02
N GLY A 207 0.32 -0.73 5.51
CA GLY A 207 0.69 -1.45 4.30
C GLY A 207 0.33 -0.67 3.03
N GLY A 208 0.74 -1.20 1.89
CA GLY A 208 0.45 -0.62 0.59
C GLY A 208 0.52 -1.65 -0.54
N SER A 209 0.19 -1.22 -1.75
CA SER A 209 0.34 -2.04 -2.95
C SER A 209 0.71 -1.19 -4.15
N GLU A 210 1.44 -1.79 -5.09
CA GLU A 210 1.82 -1.20 -6.37
C GLU A 210 1.49 -2.17 -7.50
N ASP A 211 0.77 -1.68 -8.52
CA ASP A 211 0.36 -2.45 -9.68
C ASP A 211 1.42 -2.34 -10.78
N LEU A 212 1.80 -3.47 -11.35
CA LEU A 212 2.81 -3.59 -12.38
C LEU A 212 2.28 -4.37 -13.57
N SER A 213 2.70 -4.03 -14.78
CA SER A 213 2.42 -4.82 -15.97
C SER A 213 3.72 -5.35 -16.58
N VAL A 214 3.78 -6.65 -16.80
CA VAL A 214 4.94 -7.32 -17.41
C VAL A 214 4.50 -8.15 -18.59
N SER A 215 5.44 -8.43 -19.53
CA SER A 215 5.17 -9.30 -20.68
C SER A 215 5.87 -10.64 -20.52
N ILE A 216 5.10 -11.72 -20.59
CA ILE A 216 5.61 -13.09 -20.51
C ILE A 216 5.69 -13.70 -21.91
N MET A 217 6.86 -14.24 -22.24
CA MET A 217 7.08 -15.06 -23.43
C MET A 217 6.90 -16.54 -23.11
N ILE A 218 6.36 -17.28 -24.06
CA ILE A 218 6.22 -18.74 -23.95
C ILE A 218 7.18 -19.38 -24.92
N PRO A 219 8.09 -20.25 -24.47
CA PRO A 219 8.92 -21.02 -25.37
C PRO A 219 8.04 -22.04 -26.11
N VAL A 220 8.26 -22.16 -27.41
CA VAL A 220 7.46 -23.03 -28.28
C VAL A 220 8.29 -24.05 -29.03
N ASN A 221 7.75 -25.25 -29.17
CA ASN A 221 8.24 -26.26 -30.11
C ASN A 221 7.44 -26.16 -31.39
N PHE A 222 8.10 -26.26 -32.50
CA PHE A 222 7.40 -26.43 -33.77
C PHE A 222 7.82 -27.72 -34.48
N LYS A 223 6.86 -28.39 -35.06
CA LYS A 223 7.07 -29.60 -35.85
C LYS A 223 6.44 -29.39 -37.22
N PHE A 224 7.26 -29.39 -38.26
CA PHE A 224 6.78 -29.38 -39.62
C PHE A 224 6.62 -30.80 -40.13
N THR A 225 5.45 -31.15 -40.64
CA THR A 225 5.16 -32.43 -41.29
C THR A 225 4.87 -32.15 -42.75
N PRO A 226 5.79 -32.44 -43.67
CA PRO A 226 5.56 -32.18 -45.08
C PRO A 226 4.53 -33.16 -45.65
N GLU A 227 3.52 -32.61 -46.31
CA GLU A 227 2.51 -33.38 -47.04
C GLU A 227 2.90 -33.58 -48.49
N LYS A 228 3.51 -32.58 -49.10
CA LYS A 228 3.95 -32.62 -50.48
C LYS A 228 5.12 -31.70 -50.74
N ILE A 229 6.13 -32.22 -51.40
CA ILE A 229 7.28 -31.42 -51.94
C ILE A 229 7.20 -31.51 -53.43
N LYS A 230 7.02 -30.36 -54.14
CA LYS A 230 7.06 -30.26 -55.59
C LYS A 230 8.14 -29.28 -55.98
N LEU A 231 9.17 -29.79 -56.66
CA LEU A 231 10.28 -29.00 -57.19
C LEU A 231 10.16 -28.97 -58.70
N GLU A 232 9.69 -27.89 -59.28
CA GLU A 232 9.64 -27.64 -60.71
C GLU A 232 10.63 -26.49 -61.07
N LYS A 233 11.01 -26.39 -62.33
CA LYS A 233 12.04 -25.45 -62.79
C LYS A 233 11.74 -23.99 -62.39
N ASP A 234 10.46 -23.61 -62.35
CA ASP A 234 10.02 -22.26 -62.09
C ASP A 234 9.13 -22.11 -60.87
N THR A 235 8.80 -23.21 -60.19
CA THR A 235 7.90 -23.19 -59.00
C THR A 235 8.34 -24.21 -57.97
N ARG A 236 8.79 -23.73 -56.83
CA ARG A 236 9.18 -24.58 -55.69
C ARG A 236 8.13 -24.44 -54.60
N ILE A 237 7.28 -25.43 -54.44
CA ILE A 237 6.22 -25.43 -53.47
C ILE A 237 6.47 -26.57 -52.46
N ILE A 238 6.60 -26.21 -51.21
CA ILE A 238 6.58 -27.13 -50.07
C ILE A 238 5.27 -26.89 -49.34
N ARG A 239 4.46 -27.93 -49.23
CA ARG A 239 3.22 -27.90 -48.44
C ARG A 239 3.33 -28.89 -47.29
N GLY A 240 2.80 -28.52 -46.17
CA GLY A 240 2.78 -29.36 -44.99
C GLY A 240 2.03 -28.71 -43.85
N THR A 241 1.85 -29.44 -42.78
CA THR A 241 1.25 -28.98 -41.57
C THR A 241 2.34 -28.59 -40.56
N VAL A 242 2.19 -27.44 -39.95
CA VAL A 242 3.04 -27.00 -38.83
C VAL A 242 2.23 -27.06 -37.56
N ASN A 243 2.69 -27.86 -36.62
CA ASN A 243 2.15 -27.90 -35.28
C ASN A 243 3.09 -27.09 -34.39
N VAL A 244 2.52 -26.12 -33.68
CA VAL A 244 3.23 -25.30 -32.68
C VAL A 244 2.59 -25.56 -31.35
N THR A 245 3.40 -25.98 -30.39
CA THR A 245 2.95 -26.26 -29.02
C THR A 245 3.84 -25.56 -28.01
N ALA A 246 3.28 -25.12 -26.90
CA ALA A 246 4.05 -24.59 -25.78
C ALA A 246 4.90 -25.70 -25.18
N VAL A 247 6.13 -25.37 -24.78
CA VAL A 247 7.10 -26.36 -24.26
C VAL A 247 6.64 -26.93 -22.91
N ASP A 248 6.05 -26.09 -22.08
CA ASP A 248 5.71 -26.41 -20.70
C ASP A 248 4.35 -27.06 -20.51
N SER A 249 3.39 -26.86 -21.42
CA SER A 249 2.02 -27.40 -21.32
C SER A 249 1.65 -28.35 -22.44
N LEU A 250 2.44 -28.37 -23.50
CA LEU A 250 2.15 -29.09 -24.78
C LEU A 250 0.86 -28.62 -25.47
N GLU A 251 0.29 -27.51 -25.02
CA GLU A 251 -0.92 -26.93 -25.63
C GLU A 251 -0.62 -26.28 -26.98
N PRO A 252 -1.55 -26.34 -27.93
CA PRO A 252 -1.39 -25.67 -29.22
C PRO A 252 -1.35 -24.16 -29.04
N VAL A 253 -0.42 -23.51 -29.71
CA VAL A 253 -0.27 -22.05 -29.72
C VAL A 253 -0.82 -21.50 -31.04
N SER A 254 -1.74 -20.53 -30.95
CA SER A 254 -2.36 -19.87 -32.09
C SER A 254 -1.75 -18.49 -32.35
N ASN A 255 -2.03 -17.93 -33.54
CA ASN A 255 -1.63 -16.57 -33.94
C ASN A 255 -0.11 -16.33 -34.03
N ILE A 256 0.65 -17.33 -34.46
CA ILE A 256 2.08 -17.22 -34.66
C ILE A 256 2.37 -16.83 -36.13
N SER A 257 3.15 -15.76 -36.34
CA SER A 257 3.69 -15.43 -37.63
C SER A 257 4.93 -16.28 -37.92
N MET A 258 4.95 -16.98 -39.06
CA MET A 258 6.07 -17.81 -39.46
C MET A 258 6.61 -17.34 -40.79
N SER A 259 7.94 -17.37 -40.93
CA SER A 259 8.61 -17.21 -42.19
C SER A 259 9.48 -18.43 -42.47
N ALA A 260 9.55 -18.87 -43.70
CA ALA A 260 10.42 -19.95 -44.14
C ALA A 260 11.35 -19.49 -45.25
N SER A 261 12.63 -19.87 -45.14
CA SER A 261 13.62 -19.65 -46.19
C SER A 261 14.28 -20.96 -46.58
N LEU A 262 14.57 -21.15 -47.87
CA LEU A 262 15.33 -22.29 -48.38
C LEU A 262 16.82 -21.93 -48.41
N ILE A 263 17.63 -22.67 -47.65
CA ILE A 263 19.08 -22.51 -47.64
C ILE A 263 19.69 -23.69 -48.37
N ASN A 264 20.50 -23.40 -49.41
CA ASN A 264 21.25 -24.43 -50.10
C ASN A 264 22.53 -24.74 -49.31
N SER A 265 22.54 -25.90 -48.66
CA SER A 265 23.66 -26.34 -47.82
C SER A 265 24.98 -26.65 -48.55
N SER A 266 24.94 -26.76 -49.90
CA SER A 266 26.14 -27.06 -50.68
C SER A 266 26.95 -25.82 -51.09
N SER A 267 26.35 -24.62 -50.99
CA SER A 267 27.03 -23.38 -51.41
C SER A 267 27.02 -22.25 -50.37
N GLY A 268 26.31 -22.42 -49.27
CA GLY A 268 26.15 -21.34 -48.27
C GLY A 268 25.38 -20.11 -48.77
N GLN A 269 24.76 -20.19 -49.96
CA GLN A 269 23.98 -19.09 -50.55
C GLN A 269 22.49 -19.30 -50.30
N THR A 270 21.84 -18.29 -49.77
CA THR A 270 20.40 -18.15 -49.70
C THR A 270 19.83 -17.76 -51.06
N HIS A 271 18.83 -18.43 -51.51
CA HIS A 271 18.04 -18.10 -52.68
C HIS A 271 16.64 -17.61 -52.31
#